data_59e1b7c4128afb41e020dd34e5e0c1e3
#
_entry.id   59e1b7c4128afb41e020dd34e5e0c1e3
#
_cell.length_a   1.000
_cell.length_b   1.000
_cell.length_c   1.000
_cell.angle_alpha   90.00
_cell.angle_beta   90.00
_cell.angle_gamma   90.00
#
_symmetry.space_group_name_H-M   'P 1'
#
loop_
_entity.id
_entity.type
_entity.pdbx_description
1 polymer ?
#
loop_
_entity_poly.entity_id
_entity_poly.type
_entity_poly.pdbx_seq_one_letter_code
_entity_poly.pdbx_strand_id
1 'polypeptide(L)'
;MILISSKFLVEQCFENLLRLIEKICPDKQANKRIIMPRDCRYLIYLISDLDQLKVRHISAEFFPFDKPTNWDELDIDYLIMIVPPDTELIEDLINWGQMFKGSSKDRKVHVVFYPQRTFMIKYDLSRIPAAQSTIDKIHDFNFDLIPVEDNLMSLQYKPSLKELFMTHEYNCHNMAAESLFRLETVFGTFKSVMVKGKHAKIVNDIKQSMILDNERRFKAISSGKFYSWQRAI
;
A
#
# COMPACT_ATOMS: atom_id res chain seq x y z
N MET A 1 7.22 11.73 27.62
CA MET A 1 7.12 10.41 26.99
C MET A 1 5.91 10.48 26.07
N ILE A 2 6.12 10.53 24.76
CA ILE A 2 5.01 10.50 23.80
C ILE A 2 4.60 9.04 23.72
N LEU A 3 3.43 8.69 24.29
CA LEU A 3 2.81 7.40 24.07
C LEU A 3 2.35 7.39 22.61
N ILE A 4 2.94 6.53 21.80
CA ILE A 4 2.47 6.26 20.44
C ILE A 4 1.11 5.58 20.61
N SER A 5 0.03 6.32 20.36
CA SER A 5 -1.30 5.75 20.40
C SER A 5 -1.55 4.98 19.10
N SER A 6 -1.77 3.67 19.22
CA SER A 6 -2.19 2.82 18.10
C SER A 6 -3.43 3.40 17.40
N LYS A 7 -4.34 3.99 18.17
CA LYS A 7 -5.54 4.66 17.67
C LYS A 7 -5.21 5.82 16.70
N PHE A 8 -4.22 6.65 17.01
CA PHE A 8 -3.81 7.73 16.13
C PHE A 8 -3.29 7.21 14.79
N LEU A 9 -2.48 6.14 14.79
CA LEU A 9 -2.00 5.51 13.56
C LEU A 9 -3.13 4.92 12.73
N VAL A 10 -4.09 4.28 13.37
CA VAL A 10 -5.30 3.75 12.70
C VAL A 10 -6.07 4.87 12.03
N GLU A 11 -6.33 5.98 12.74
CA GLU A 11 -7.01 7.15 12.20
C GLU A 11 -6.26 7.75 11.00
N GLN A 12 -4.93 7.90 11.10
CA GLN A 12 -4.10 8.39 9.99
C GLN A 12 -4.12 7.45 8.78
N CYS A 13 -4.09 6.13 9.01
CA CYS A 13 -4.18 5.15 7.93
C CYS A 13 -5.54 5.21 7.24
N PHE A 14 -6.63 5.35 7.99
CA PHE A 14 -7.97 5.50 7.43
C PHE A 14 -8.09 6.78 6.58
N GLU A 15 -7.65 7.91 7.11
CA GLU A 15 -7.62 9.18 6.36
C GLU A 15 -6.81 9.07 5.07
N ASN A 16 -5.66 8.42 5.11
CA ASN A 16 -4.81 8.21 3.95
C ASN A 16 -5.49 7.29 2.91
N LEU A 17 -6.18 6.24 3.36
CA LEU A 17 -6.98 5.38 2.48
C LEU A 17 -8.09 6.17 1.78
N LEU A 18 -8.83 6.97 2.54
CA LEU A 18 -9.90 7.80 1.98
C LEU A 18 -9.37 8.80 0.96
N ARG A 19 -8.28 9.50 1.27
CA ARG A 19 -7.63 10.43 0.32
C ARG A 19 -7.17 9.72 -0.95
N LEU A 20 -6.65 8.49 -0.82
CA LEU A 20 -6.28 7.70 -1.99
C LEU A 20 -7.50 7.36 -2.84
N ILE A 21 -8.61 6.91 -2.21
CA ILE A 21 -9.85 6.59 -2.91
C ILE A 21 -10.44 7.85 -3.59
N GLU A 22 -10.43 9.00 -2.93
CA GLU A 22 -10.87 10.27 -3.51
C GLU A 22 -10.00 10.70 -4.70
N LYS A 23 -8.71 10.44 -4.63
CA LYS A 23 -7.78 10.68 -5.75
C LYS A 23 -8.03 9.73 -6.94
N ILE A 24 -8.38 8.48 -6.65
CA ILE A 24 -8.73 7.47 -7.66
C ILE A 24 -10.06 7.82 -8.32
N CYS A 25 -11.05 8.12 -7.51
CA CYS A 25 -12.41 8.44 -7.94
C CYS A 25 -12.84 9.82 -7.40
N PRO A 26 -12.66 10.89 -8.18
CA PRO A 26 -13.08 12.24 -7.79
C PRO A 26 -14.59 12.40 -7.66
N ASP A 27 -15.35 11.59 -8.39
CA ASP A 27 -16.81 11.57 -8.26
C ASP A 27 -17.23 10.89 -6.95
N LYS A 28 -17.77 11.68 -6.04
CA LYS A 28 -18.21 11.22 -4.72
C LYS A 28 -19.44 10.31 -4.78
N GLN A 29 -20.28 10.47 -5.80
CA GLN A 29 -21.52 9.70 -5.96
C GLN A 29 -21.29 8.37 -6.68
N ALA A 30 -20.19 8.22 -7.41
CA ALA A 30 -19.87 6.97 -8.10
C ALA A 30 -19.77 5.80 -7.12
N ASN A 31 -20.31 4.66 -7.51
CA ASN A 31 -20.25 3.43 -6.72
C ASN A 31 -18.89 2.76 -6.85
N LYS A 32 -18.24 2.52 -5.72
CA LYS A 32 -16.89 1.98 -5.63
C LYS A 32 -16.91 0.63 -4.93
N ARG A 33 -16.21 -0.34 -5.51
CA ARG A 33 -15.97 -1.62 -4.85
C ARG A 33 -14.48 -1.84 -4.60
N ILE A 34 -14.15 -2.05 -3.33
CA ILE A 34 -12.83 -2.50 -2.92
C ILE A 34 -12.85 -4.02 -2.88
N ILE A 35 -11.88 -4.65 -3.53
CA ILE A 35 -11.61 -6.08 -3.34
C ILE A 35 -10.20 -6.29 -2.80
N MET A 36 -10.05 -7.23 -1.88
CA MET A 36 -8.77 -7.57 -1.27
C MET A 36 -8.71 -9.05 -0.86
N PRO A 37 -7.49 -9.60 -0.68
CA PRO A 37 -7.34 -10.96 -0.19
C PRO A 37 -8.04 -11.13 1.17
N ARG A 38 -8.70 -12.28 1.37
CA ARG A 38 -9.38 -12.61 2.63
C ARG A 38 -8.45 -12.53 3.85
N ASP A 39 -7.21 -12.89 3.66
CA ASP A 39 -6.17 -12.79 4.70
C ASP A 39 -5.86 -11.36 5.12
N CYS A 40 -6.22 -10.39 4.28
CA CYS A 40 -6.00 -8.96 4.53
C CYS A 40 -7.26 -8.25 5.06
N ARG A 41 -8.36 -9.01 5.25
CA ARG A 41 -9.64 -8.52 5.75
C ARG A 41 -9.50 -7.70 7.04
N TYR A 42 -8.62 -8.13 7.94
CA TYR A 42 -8.39 -7.45 9.19
C TYR A 42 -7.87 -6.02 9.00
N LEU A 43 -7.17 -5.70 7.90
CA LEU A 43 -6.71 -4.34 7.60
C LEU A 43 -7.88 -3.36 7.49
N ILE A 44 -8.91 -3.73 6.73
CA ILE A 44 -10.10 -2.89 6.61
C ILE A 44 -10.80 -2.75 7.96
N TYR A 45 -10.95 -3.83 8.72
CA TYR A 45 -11.58 -3.75 10.04
C TYR A 45 -10.78 -2.96 11.07
N LEU A 46 -9.45 -2.95 10.96
CA LEU A 46 -8.61 -2.13 11.83
C LEU A 46 -8.66 -0.65 11.48
N ILE A 47 -8.67 -0.31 10.19
CA ILE A 47 -8.52 1.07 9.72
C ILE A 47 -9.83 1.75 9.37
N SER A 48 -10.94 1.00 9.23
CA SER A 48 -12.21 1.58 8.81
C SER A 48 -13.39 1.03 9.57
N ASP A 49 -14.32 1.93 9.87
CA ASP A 49 -15.69 1.58 10.15
C ASP A 49 -16.40 1.32 8.81
N LEU A 50 -16.91 0.09 8.62
CA LEU A 50 -17.60 -0.30 7.38
C LEU A 50 -18.81 0.60 7.09
N ASP A 51 -19.45 1.15 8.11
CA ASP A 51 -20.58 2.04 7.90
C ASP A 51 -20.14 3.40 7.36
N GLN A 52 -18.97 3.90 7.74
CA GLN A 52 -18.37 5.09 7.13
C GLN A 52 -18.01 4.89 5.66
N LEU A 53 -17.60 3.68 5.27
CA LEU A 53 -17.35 3.34 3.86
C LEU A 53 -18.67 3.33 3.06
N LYS A 54 -19.71 2.73 3.60
CA LYS A 54 -21.05 2.68 2.94
C LYS A 54 -21.62 4.07 2.67
N VAL A 55 -21.51 5.00 3.62
CA VAL A 55 -21.97 6.39 3.45
C VAL A 55 -21.25 7.08 2.27
N ARG A 56 -20.07 6.60 1.88
CA ARG A 56 -19.28 7.12 0.75
C ARG A 56 -19.44 6.30 -0.53
N HIS A 57 -20.47 5.47 -0.61
CA HIS A 57 -20.69 4.56 -1.74
C HIS A 57 -19.54 3.60 -2.00
N ILE A 58 -18.86 3.14 -0.94
CA ILE A 58 -17.76 2.19 -0.99
C ILE A 58 -18.24 0.87 -0.40
N SER A 59 -18.21 -0.19 -1.19
CA SER A 59 -18.42 -1.56 -0.73
C SER A 59 -17.08 -2.32 -0.68
N ALA A 60 -16.91 -3.25 0.27
CA ALA A 60 -15.72 -4.07 0.38
C ALA A 60 -16.08 -5.56 0.23
N GLU A 61 -15.28 -6.28 -0.54
CA GLU A 61 -15.41 -7.72 -0.76
C GLU A 61 -14.04 -8.40 -0.67
N PHE A 62 -14.03 -9.67 -0.31
CA PHE A 62 -12.80 -10.41 -0.06
C PHE A 62 -12.69 -11.64 -0.93
N PHE A 63 -11.54 -11.81 -1.59
CA PHE A 63 -11.26 -13.00 -2.39
C PHE A 63 -10.36 -14.00 -1.63
N PRO A 64 -10.36 -15.31 -1.96
CA PRO A 64 -11.20 -15.91 -2.99
C PRO A 64 -12.69 -15.71 -2.69
N PHE A 65 -13.47 -15.43 -3.73
CA PHE A 65 -14.91 -15.18 -3.58
C PHE A 65 -15.61 -16.47 -3.19
N ASP A 66 -16.58 -16.39 -2.28
CA ASP A 66 -17.37 -17.56 -1.86
C ASP A 66 -18.30 -18.06 -2.97
N LYS A 67 -18.68 -17.16 -3.89
CA LYS A 67 -19.54 -17.44 -5.05
C LYS A 67 -19.00 -16.71 -6.26
N PRO A 68 -19.25 -17.23 -7.49
CA PRO A 68 -18.97 -16.47 -8.71
C PRO A 68 -19.69 -15.11 -8.65
N THR A 69 -18.92 -14.04 -8.76
CA THR A 69 -19.48 -12.70 -8.77
C THR A 69 -19.99 -12.38 -10.16
N ASN A 70 -21.29 -12.10 -10.30
CA ASN A 70 -21.83 -11.58 -11.55
C ASN A 70 -21.60 -10.05 -11.59
N TRP A 71 -20.51 -9.66 -12.23
CA TRP A 71 -20.09 -8.25 -12.31
C TRP A 71 -21.07 -7.39 -13.10
N ASP A 72 -21.84 -7.96 -14.02
CA ASP A 72 -22.77 -7.22 -14.87
C ASP A 72 -24.02 -6.76 -14.12
N GLU A 73 -24.42 -7.48 -13.07
CA GLU A 73 -25.57 -7.13 -12.25
C GLU A 73 -25.25 -6.07 -11.18
N LEU A 74 -23.98 -5.71 -11.03
CA LEU A 74 -23.55 -4.78 -10.00
C LEU A 74 -23.47 -3.35 -10.57
N ASP A 75 -24.17 -2.44 -9.92
CA ASP A 75 -24.07 -1.00 -10.18
C ASP A 75 -22.77 -0.45 -9.54
N ILE A 76 -21.64 -0.68 -10.25
CA ILE A 76 -20.30 -0.30 -9.79
C ILE A 76 -19.56 0.39 -10.93
N ASP A 77 -19.04 1.57 -10.66
CA ASP A 77 -18.27 2.37 -11.61
C ASP A 77 -16.77 2.11 -11.49
N TYR A 78 -16.30 1.89 -10.26
CA TYR A 78 -14.87 1.73 -9.93
C TYR A 78 -14.61 0.44 -9.18
N LEU A 79 -13.71 -0.37 -9.71
CA LEU A 79 -13.12 -1.53 -9.04
C LEU A 79 -11.73 -1.16 -8.53
N ILE A 80 -11.53 -1.23 -7.22
CA ILE A 80 -10.27 -0.91 -6.55
C ILE A 80 -9.74 -2.19 -5.90
N MET A 81 -8.71 -2.77 -6.49
CA MET A 81 -8.09 -4.00 -6.00
C MET A 81 -6.93 -3.64 -5.06
N ILE A 82 -7.08 -3.86 -3.75
CA ILE A 82 -6.03 -3.61 -2.75
C ILE A 82 -5.35 -4.94 -2.44
N VAL A 83 -4.09 -5.08 -2.84
CA VAL A 83 -3.38 -6.37 -2.82
C VAL A 83 -1.94 -6.22 -2.32
N PRO A 84 -1.38 -7.27 -1.68
CA PRO A 84 0.04 -7.33 -1.41
C PRO A 84 0.84 -7.43 -2.72
N PRO A 85 2.14 -7.11 -2.73
CA PRO A 85 3.00 -7.22 -3.90
C PRO A 85 3.40 -8.68 -4.15
N ASP A 86 2.42 -9.49 -4.53
CA ASP A 86 2.57 -10.90 -4.84
C ASP A 86 2.43 -11.13 -6.35
N THR A 87 3.46 -11.73 -6.97
CA THR A 87 3.48 -12.01 -8.41
C THR A 87 2.46 -13.07 -8.81
N GLU A 88 2.10 -13.96 -7.90
CA GLU A 88 1.11 -15.02 -8.14
C GLU A 88 -0.32 -14.45 -8.35
N LEU A 89 -0.58 -13.25 -7.83
CA LEU A 89 -1.88 -12.60 -7.98
C LEU A 89 -2.06 -11.83 -9.30
N ILE A 90 -1.00 -11.61 -10.08
CA ILE A 90 -1.06 -10.74 -11.27
C ILE A 90 -2.07 -11.25 -12.29
N GLU A 91 -2.08 -12.55 -12.56
CA GLU A 91 -3.03 -13.15 -13.51
C GLU A 91 -4.49 -13.01 -13.04
N ASP A 92 -4.74 -13.23 -11.75
CA ASP A 92 -6.06 -13.06 -11.16
C ASP A 92 -6.53 -11.61 -11.24
N LEU A 93 -5.66 -10.64 -10.96
CA LEU A 93 -5.98 -9.21 -11.06
C LEU A 93 -6.38 -8.82 -12.48
N ILE A 94 -5.69 -9.34 -13.47
CA ILE A 94 -5.99 -9.09 -14.89
C ILE A 94 -7.34 -9.72 -15.24
N ASN A 95 -7.57 -10.99 -14.88
CA ASN A 95 -8.79 -11.72 -15.16
C ASN A 95 -10.02 -11.04 -14.54
N TRP A 96 -9.95 -10.68 -13.26
CA TRP A 96 -11.05 -9.95 -12.59
C TRP A 96 -11.29 -8.58 -13.21
N GLY A 97 -10.23 -7.86 -13.56
CA GLY A 97 -10.37 -6.57 -14.22
C GLY A 97 -11.03 -6.69 -15.60
N GLN A 98 -10.70 -7.72 -16.39
CA GLN A 98 -11.33 -8.01 -17.68
C GLN A 98 -12.80 -8.38 -17.51
N MET A 99 -13.10 -9.26 -16.56
CA MET A 99 -14.49 -9.65 -16.25
C MET A 99 -15.32 -8.44 -15.82
N PHE A 100 -14.76 -7.55 -15.00
CA PHE A 100 -15.44 -6.35 -14.55
C PHE A 100 -15.68 -5.34 -15.69
N LYS A 101 -14.71 -5.13 -16.57
CA LYS A 101 -14.87 -4.24 -17.74
C LYS A 101 -15.80 -4.78 -18.80
N GLY A 102 -15.99 -6.09 -18.87
CA GLY A 102 -16.62 -6.90 -19.93
C GLY A 102 -17.68 -6.21 -20.80
N SER A 103 -18.76 -5.71 -20.21
CA SER A 103 -19.88 -5.14 -20.95
C SER A 103 -19.94 -3.59 -20.96
N SER A 104 -19.17 -2.90 -20.12
CA SER A 104 -19.24 -1.43 -19.96
C SER A 104 -17.87 -0.77 -20.16
N LYS A 105 -17.79 0.13 -21.15
CA LYS A 105 -16.57 0.91 -21.44
C LYS A 105 -16.23 1.96 -20.40
N ASP A 106 -17.18 2.35 -19.55
CA ASP A 106 -17.00 3.43 -18.57
C ASP A 106 -16.47 2.95 -17.22
N ARG A 107 -16.46 1.63 -17.00
CA ARG A 107 -15.94 1.01 -15.78
C ARG A 107 -14.42 1.17 -15.67
N LYS A 108 -13.96 1.56 -14.48
CA LYS A 108 -12.54 1.81 -14.19
C LYS A 108 -11.97 0.79 -13.23
N VAL A 109 -10.78 0.27 -13.55
CA VAL A 109 -10.05 -0.72 -12.76
C VAL A 109 -8.77 -0.10 -12.23
N HIS A 110 -8.62 -0.06 -10.93
CA HIS A 110 -7.43 0.43 -10.25
C HIS A 110 -6.84 -0.64 -9.36
N VAL A 111 -5.52 -0.79 -9.38
CA VAL A 111 -4.79 -1.68 -8.49
C VAL A 111 -3.99 -0.84 -7.49
N VAL A 112 -4.11 -1.18 -6.22
CA VAL A 112 -3.42 -0.54 -5.11
C VAL A 112 -2.56 -1.58 -4.41
N PHE A 113 -1.26 -1.45 -4.49
CA PHE A 113 -0.35 -2.32 -3.77
C PHE A 113 -0.06 -1.76 -2.37
N TYR A 114 -0.13 -2.63 -1.36
CA TYR A 114 0.28 -2.28 0.00
C TYR A 114 1.34 -3.25 0.52
N PRO A 115 2.35 -2.76 1.21
CA PRO A 115 2.66 -1.35 1.45
C PRO A 115 3.10 -0.62 0.18
N GLN A 116 3.71 -1.29 -0.79
CA GLN A 116 4.16 -0.73 -2.08
C GLN A 116 4.56 -1.83 -3.06
N ARG A 117 4.65 -1.50 -4.34
CA ARG A 117 5.11 -2.41 -5.38
C ARG A 117 6.59 -2.73 -5.22
N THR A 118 6.94 -4.01 -5.36
CA THR A 118 8.33 -4.44 -5.55
C THR A 118 8.80 -4.16 -6.98
N PHE A 119 10.11 -4.25 -7.19
CA PHE A 119 10.67 -4.16 -8.54
C PHE A 119 10.12 -5.25 -9.47
N MET A 120 9.98 -6.48 -8.98
CA MET A 120 9.44 -7.60 -9.76
C MET A 120 8.00 -7.34 -10.23
N ILE A 121 7.13 -6.87 -9.35
CA ILE A 121 5.76 -6.48 -9.72
C ILE A 121 5.75 -5.41 -10.81
N LYS A 122 6.60 -4.38 -10.69
CA LYS A 122 6.70 -3.33 -11.71
C LYS A 122 7.15 -3.90 -13.05
N TYR A 123 8.14 -4.79 -13.02
CA TYR A 123 8.67 -5.45 -14.21
C TYR A 123 7.61 -6.33 -14.89
N ASP A 124 6.95 -7.21 -14.15
CA ASP A 124 5.96 -8.13 -14.69
C ASP A 124 4.75 -7.38 -15.27
N LEU A 125 4.19 -6.42 -14.55
CA LEU A 125 3.06 -5.61 -15.05
C LEU A 125 3.42 -4.83 -16.33
N SER A 126 4.67 -4.39 -16.48
CA SER A 126 5.11 -3.66 -17.68
C SER A 126 5.22 -4.57 -18.92
N ARG A 127 5.38 -5.87 -18.74
CA ARG A 127 5.57 -6.84 -19.82
C ARG A 127 4.27 -7.52 -20.28
N ILE A 128 3.20 -7.43 -19.50
CA ILE A 128 1.93 -8.09 -19.81
C ILE A 128 1.01 -7.09 -20.51
N PRO A 129 0.77 -7.23 -21.84
CA PRO A 129 -0.11 -6.30 -22.58
C PRO A 129 -1.53 -6.27 -22.04
N ALA A 130 -2.04 -7.42 -21.56
CA ALA A 130 -3.36 -7.52 -20.94
C ALA A 130 -3.48 -6.67 -19.68
N ALA A 131 -2.42 -6.54 -18.87
CA ALA A 131 -2.43 -5.67 -17.71
C ALA A 131 -2.57 -4.20 -18.11
N GLN A 132 -1.84 -3.77 -19.15
CA GLN A 132 -1.87 -2.39 -19.65
C GLN A 132 -3.23 -1.99 -20.23
N SER A 133 -3.96 -2.92 -20.85
CA SER A 133 -5.30 -2.66 -21.40
C SER A 133 -6.42 -2.74 -20.36
N THR A 134 -6.22 -3.54 -19.29
CA THR A 134 -7.23 -3.81 -18.28
C THR A 134 -7.17 -2.85 -17.10
N ILE A 135 -5.96 -2.56 -16.61
CA ILE A 135 -5.75 -1.73 -15.42
C ILE A 135 -5.58 -0.28 -15.85
N ASP A 136 -6.48 0.59 -15.43
CA ASP A 136 -6.43 2.01 -15.78
C ASP A 136 -5.29 2.74 -15.07
N LYS A 137 -5.08 2.45 -13.77
CA LYS A 137 -3.95 3.01 -13.00
C LYS A 137 -3.53 2.07 -11.87
N ILE A 138 -2.27 2.19 -11.51
CA ILE A 138 -1.65 1.45 -10.42
C ILE A 138 -1.15 2.45 -9.38
N HIS A 139 -1.45 2.17 -8.12
CA HIS A 139 -1.11 3.02 -6.98
C HIS A 139 -0.34 2.22 -5.94
N ASP A 140 0.38 2.92 -5.07
CA ASP A 140 0.98 2.37 -3.86
C ASP A 140 0.27 2.98 -2.65
N PHE A 141 -0.10 2.16 -1.69
CA PHE A 141 -0.69 2.57 -0.43
C PHE A 141 0.26 2.20 0.70
N ASN A 142 1.00 3.18 1.16
CA ASN A 142 2.01 3.00 2.19
C ASN A 142 1.37 2.75 3.57
N PHE A 143 0.76 1.59 3.72
CA PHE A 143 0.23 1.08 4.97
C PHE A 143 1.15 -0.03 5.45
N ASP A 144 2.14 0.31 6.22
CA ASP A 144 3.27 -0.54 6.54
C ASP A 144 3.44 -0.81 8.04
N LEU A 145 2.66 -0.16 8.89
CA LEU A 145 2.69 -0.39 10.33
C LEU A 145 1.29 -0.69 10.84
N ILE A 146 1.01 -1.97 11.00
CA ILE A 146 -0.27 -2.45 11.48
C ILE A 146 -0.19 -2.59 12.99
N PRO A 147 -0.97 -1.83 13.76
CA PRO A 147 -1.03 -2.00 15.20
C PRO A 147 -1.69 -3.34 15.53
N VAL A 148 -0.95 -4.22 16.18
CA VAL A 148 -1.46 -5.52 16.67
C VAL A 148 -1.96 -5.37 18.10
N GLU A 149 -1.22 -4.61 18.91
CA GLU A 149 -1.53 -4.22 20.28
C GLU A 149 -1.06 -2.78 20.51
N ASP A 150 -1.36 -2.19 21.66
CA ASP A 150 -1.04 -0.79 21.97
C ASP A 150 0.43 -0.41 21.73
N ASN A 151 1.34 -1.36 21.97
CA ASN A 151 2.79 -1.15 21.84
C ASN A 151 3.44 -2.10 20.82
N LEU A 152 2.65 -2.83 20.04
CA LEU A 152 3.13 -3.81 19.08
C LEU A 152 2.60 -3.48 17.69
N MET A 153 3.51 -3.29 16.76
CA MET A 153 3.21 -3.05 15.35
C MET A 153 3.85 -4.13 14.48
N SER A 154 3.18 -4.48 13.40
CA SER A 154 3.65 -5.48 12.45
C SER A 154 3.61 -4.93 11.03
N LEU A 155 4.58 -5.32 10.22
CA LEU A 155 4.58 -5.04 8.77
C LEU A 155 3.63 -5.97 8.00
N GLN A 156 3.26 -7.11 8.57
CA GLN A 156 2.45 -8.16 7.92
C GLN A 156 2.93 -8.53 6.50
N TYR A 157 4.23 -8.41 6.26
CA TYR A 157 4.83 -8.68 4.96
C TYR A 157 5.12 -10.17 4.82
N LYS A 158 4.20 -10.92 4.21
CA LYS A 158 4.27 -12.38 4.05
C LYS A 158 5.54 -12.88 3.33
N PRO A 159 6.06 -12.21 2.27
CA PRO A 159 7.26 -12.67 1.57
C PRO A 159 8.54 -12.63 2.40
N SER A 160 8.53 -11.98 3.58
CA SER A 160 9.74 -11.74 4.39
C SER A 160 10.58 -13.00 4.68
N LEU A 161 9.94 -14.12 5.02
CA LEU A 161 10.66 -15.37 5.28
C LEU A 161 11.34 -15.91 4.02
N LYS A 162 10.63 -15.90 2.89
CA LYS A 162 11.18 -16.34 1.60
C LYS A 162 12.34 -15.42 1.19
N GLU A 163 12.17 -14.11 1.30
CA GLU A 163 13.22 -13.14 0.96
C GLU A 163 14.46 -13.29 1.84
N LEU A 164 14.31 -13.43 3.16
CA LEU A 164 15.43 -13.51 4.09
C LEU A 164 16.21 -14.81 3.99
N PHE A 165 15.53 -15.94 3.78
CA PHE A 165 16.14 -17.26 3.91
C PHE A 165 16.30 -18.03 2.60
N MET A 166 15.54 -17.68 1.54
CA MET A 166 15.58 -18.40 0.27
C MET A 166 16.16 -17.57 -0.86
N THR A 167 15.65 -16.35 -1.08
CA THR A 167 16.09 -15.51 -2.21
C THR A 167 17.16 -14.50 -1.84
N HIS A 168 17.41 -14.29 -0.54
CA HIS A 168 18.36 -13.30 -0.01
C HIS A 168 18.09 -11.87 -0.54
N GLU A 169 16.83 -11.54 -0.74
CA GLU A 169 16.40 -10.19 -1.11
C GLU A 169 16.28 -9.30 0.14
N TYR A 170 16.41 -8.00 -0.06
CA TYR A 170 16.41 -7.03 1.03
C TYR A 170 15.16 -6.13 1.06
N ASN A 171 14.09 -6.49 0.33
CA ASN A 171 12.88 -5.67 0.30
C ASN A 171 12.26 -5.52 1.69
N CYS A 172 12.18 -6.60 2.46
CA CYS A 172 11.65 -6.57 3.83
C CYS A 172 12.47 -5.66 4.76
N HIS A 173 13.79 -5.57 4.59
CA HIS A 173 14.64 -4.66 5.36
C HIS A 173 14.38 -3.19 5.00
N ASN A 174 14.26 -2.89 3.69
CA ASN A 174 13.93 -1.56 3.20
C ASN A 174 12.58 -1.10 3.74
N MET A 175 11.56 -1.96 3.63
CA MET A 175 10.21 -1.67 4.15
C MET A 175 10.21 -1.42 5.65
N ALA A 176 10.93 -2.25 6.43
CA ALA A 176 11.07 -2.04 7.86
C ALA A 176 11.79 -0.72 8.20
N ALA A 177 12.83 -0.37 7.45
CA ALA A 177 13.55 0.89 7.64
C ALA A 177 12.69 2.11 7.29
N GLU A 178 11.94 2.05 6.17
CA GLU A 178 11.00 3.10 5.77
C GLU A 178 9.90 3.31 6.80
N SER A 179 9.37 2.23 7.36
CA SER A 179 8.33 2.28 8.38
C SER A 179 8.84 2.92 9.67
N LEU A 180 10.03 2.55 10.13
CA LEU A 180 10.66 3.17 11.29
C LEU A 180 10.98 4.65 11.05
N PHE A 181 11.43 5.00 9.85
CA PHE A 181 11.68 6.39 9.46
C PHE A 181 10.39 7.22 9.49
N ARG A 182 9.28 6.66 9.01
CA ARG A 182 7.96 7.33 9.09
C ARG A 182 7.49 7.51 10.52
N LEU A 183 7.67 6.52 11.38
CA LEU A 183 7.36 6.69 12.82
C LEU A 183 8.12 7.88 13.42
N GLU A 184 9.42 7.98 13.14
CA GLU A 184 10.21 9.13 13.61
C GLU A 184 9.75 10.46 13.00
N THR A 185 9.26 10.43 11.76
CA THR A 185 8.72 11.63 11.11
C THR A 185 7.41 12.11 11.77
N VAL A 186 6.57 11.17 12.20
CA VAL A 186 5.26 11.48 12.81
C VAL A 186 5.38 11.81 14.30
N PHE A 187 6.17 11.03 15.03
CA PHE A 187 6.24 11.13 16.50
C PHE A 187 7.51 11.78 17.03
N GLY A 188 8.42 12.18 16.16
CA GLY A 188 9.74 12.69 16.52
C GLY A 188 10.80 11.59 16.63
N THR A 189 12.05 12.00 16.65
CA THR A 189 13.22 11.10 16.70
C THR A 189 13.23 10.26 17.97
N PHE A 190 13.55 8.98 17.83
CA PHE A 190 13.74 8.11 18.98
C PHE A 190 14.94 8.55 19.84
N LYS A 191 14.72 8.66 21.13
CA LYS A 191 15.79 9.06 22.09
C LYS A 191 16.92 8.02 22.14
N SER A 192 16.58 6.75 21.97
CA SER A 192 17.52 5.63 21.93
C SER A 192 17.01 4.52 21.04
N VAL A 193 17.90 3.90 20.29
CA VAL A 193 17.61 2.75 19.42
C VAL A 193 18.50 1.61 19.84
N MET A 194 17.89 0.49 20.23
CA MET A 194 18.61 -0.71 20.58
C MET A 194 18.52 -1.72 19.44
N VAL A 195 19.65 -2.12 18.90
CA VAL A 195 19.74 -2.99 17.74
C VAL A 195 20.31 -4.35 18.15
N LYS A 196 19.59 -5.45 17.89
CA LYS A 196 20.04 -6.80 18.21
C LYS A 196 19.94 -7.72 16.98
N GLY A 197 21.05 -8.28 16.56
CA GLY A 197 21.17 -9.23 15.46
C GLY A 197 21.47 -8.59 14.10
N LYS A 198 21.86 -9.45 13.13
CA LYS A 198 22.34 -9.05 11.80
C LYS A 198 21.26 -8.24 11.03
N HIS A 199 20.04 -8.77 10.95
CA HIS A 199 18.97 -8.15 10.17
C HIS A 199 18.53 -6.81 10.75
N ALA A 200 18.42 -6.71 12.07
CA ALA A 200 18.10 -5.45 12.74
C ALA A 200 19.18 -4.38 12.51
N LYS A 201 20.46 -4.77 12.43
CA LYS A 201 21.54 -3.86 12.07
C LYS A 201 21.37 -3.32 10.65
N ILE A 202 21.11 -4.19 9.67
CA ILE A 202 20.86 -3.78 8.29
C ILE A 202 19.69 -2.77 8.20
N VAL A 203 18.57 -3.07 8.86
CA VAL A 203 17.41 -2.15 8.92
C VAL A 203 17.81 -0.78 9.50
N ASN A 204 18.55 -0.77 10.60
CA ASN A 204 19.01 0.47 11.19
C ASN A 204 19.96 1.26 10.29
N ASP A 205 20.90 0.60 9.62
CA ASP A 205 21.87 1.21 8.71
C ASP A 205 21.13 1.85 7.50
N ILE A 206 20.14 1.16 6.93
CA ILE A 206 19.29 1.69 5.86
C ILE A 206 18.50 2.91 6.37
N LYS A 207 17.87 2.83 7.55
CA LYS A 207 17.13 3.95 8.15
C LYS A 207 18.03 5.17 8.35
N GLN A 208 19.24 4.99 8.85
CA GLN A 208 20.20 6.09 9.03
C GLN A 208 20.59 6.73 7.70
N SER A 209 20.78 5.95 6.65
CA SER A 209 21.02 6.47 5.30
C SER A 209 19.87 7.32 4.80
N MET A 210 18.62 6.90 5.03
CA MET A 210 17.42 7.68 4.66
C MET A 210 17.35 9.02 5.39
N ILE A 211 17.71 9.05 6.68
CA ILE A 211 17.76 10.30 7.46
C ILE A 211 18.80 11.26 6.86
N LEU A 212 20.00 10.77 6.60
CA LEU A 212 21.09 11.59 6.03
C LEU A 212 20.74 12.14 4.64
N ASP A 213 20.10 11.33 3.80
CA ASP A 213 19.67 11.76 2.47
C ASP A 213 18.57 12.82 2.55
N ASN A 214 17.66 12.69 3.50
CA ASN A 214 16.63 13.68 3.74
C ASN A 214 17.21 15.01 4.24
N GLU A 215 18.14 14.96 5.18
CA GLU A 215 18.86 16.15 5.66
C GLU A 215 19.64 16.86 4.53
N ARG A 216 20.30 16.07 3.66
CA ARG A 216 21.00 16.63 2.49
C ARG A 216 20.03 17.32 1.54
N ARG A 217 18.86 16.73 1.28
CA ARG A 217 17.80 17.34 0.45
C ARG A 217 17.29 18.63 1.08
N PHE A 218 17.01 18.66 2.39
CA PHE A 218 16.59 19.87 3.07
C PHE A 218 17.65 20.99 3.02
N LYS A 219 18.93 20.66 3.23
CA LYS A 219 20.02 21.60 3.09
C LYS A 219 20.18 22.13 1.66
N ALA A 220 20.00 21.29 0.64
CA ALA A 220 20.03 21.69 -0.75
C ALA A 220 18.86 22.63 -1.10
N ILE A 221 17.66 22.36 -0.57
CA ILE A 221 16.49 23.21 -0.74
C ILE A 221 16.68 24.56 -0.07
N SER A 222 17.13 24.59 1.20
CA SER A 222 17.35 25.81 1.97
C SER A 222 18.49 26.68 1.45
N SER A 223 19.47 26.09 0.74
CA SER A 223 20.59 26.81 0.09
C SER A 223 20.29 27.31 -1.31
N GLY A 224 19.07 27.16 -1.83
CA GLY A 224 18.66 27.61 -3.17
C GLY A 224 19.31 26.85 -4.33
N LYS A 225 20.03 25.76 -4.04
CA LYS A 225 20.64 24.90 -5.07
C LYS A 225 19.63 23.85 -5.55
N PHE A 226 18.52 24.31 -6.12
CA PHE A 226 17.61 23.42 -6.84
C PHE A 226 18.19 23.12 -8.24
N TYR A 227 18.81 21.97 -8.40
CA TYR A 227 18.94 21.36 -9.69
C TYR A 227 17.65 20.59 -9.98
N SER A 228 16.97 21.01 -11.06
CA SER A 228 15.73 20.42 -11.55
C SER A 228 15.94 18.94 -11.93
N TRP A 229 15.63 18.03 -11.02
CA TRP A 229 15.50 16.59 -11.31
C TRP A 229 14.06 16.21 -11.64
N GLN A 230 13.37 17.04 -12.41
CA GLN A 230 12.05 16.72 -12.95
C GLN A 230 12.13 16.23 -14.41
N ARG A 231 13.08 15.37 -14.74
CA ARG A 231 13.05 14.62 -16.02
C ARG A 231 13.87 13.35 -15.88
N ALA A 232 13.34 12.33 -15.25
CA ALA A 232 13.67 10.92 -15.49
C ALA A 232 12.86 10.02 -14.56
N ILE A 233 11.58 9.82 -14.86
CA ILE A 233 10.80 8.58 -14.60
C ILE A 233 9.79 8.49 -15.74
#